data_7a919ed5bb9c09fbdb284b938b13f00a
#
_entry.id   7a919ed5bb9c09fbdb284b938b13f00a
#
_cell.length_a   1.000
_cell.length_b   1.000
_cell.length_c   1.000
_cell.angle_alpha   90.00
_cell.angle_beta   90.00
_cell.angle_gamma   90.00
#
_symmetry.space_group_name_H-M   'P 1'
#
loop_
_entity.id
_entity.type
_entity.pdbx_description
1 polymer ?
#
loop_
_entity_poly.entity_id
_entity_poly.type
_entity_poly.pdbx_seq_one_letter_code
_entity_poly.pdbx_strand_id
1 'polypeptide(L)'
;ELNYDKQVLGKELTQVVRQKKESLILKNATDLRKMIANANYTYPKLATNSEVVRLNNGEELQDALESAYNHEGVNNTTVLCRSNKRANLYNQQIRTKIRWQENEISTGDILMVVRNNYHWLDDNSKAGFIANGDIVEVLKIREKIERYGFRFARASIQMTDYPEEKALDVILLLDTLTSESPAITYEQYQKLYKEIGLDYKGEKEINKKIKENQFFNALQIKFAYAITCHKSQGGQWENVFIDLGYFKKDMLDKSYLRWIYTALTRASKKIHLINFNENFFK
;
A
#
# COMPACT_ATOMS: atom_id res chain seq x y z
N GLU A 1 10.85 23.95 -17.51
CA GLU A 1 12.01 24.44 -16.73
C GLU A 1 11.53 25.59 -15.86
N LEU A 2 11.37 25.34 -14.56
CA LEU A 2 11.12 26.39 -13.58
C LEU A 2 12.48 27.09 -13.34
N ASN A 3 12.58 28.33 -13.73
CA ASN A 3 13.78 29.17 -13.62
C ASN A 3 13.95 29.57 -12.14
N TYR A 4 14.51 28.65 -11.34
CA TYR A 4 15.07 29.04 -10.04
C TYR A 4 16.56 29.31 -10.27
N ASP A 5 17.09 30.45 -9.81
CA ASP A 5 18.52 30.78 -9.79
C ASP A 5 19.34 29.82 -8.89
N LYS A 6 19.10 28.52 -9.03
CA LYS A 6 19.76 27.46 -8.29
C LYS A 6 20.33 26.44 -9.25
N GLN A 7 21.60 26.11 -9.09
CA GLN A 7 22.24 25.02 -9.81
C GLN A 7 21.67 23.70 -9.34
N VAL A 8 20.99 22.95 -10.23
CA VAL A 8 20.49 21.62 -9.96
C VAL A 8 21.56 20.61 -10.33
N LEU A 9 22.14 19.95 -9.33
CA LEU A 9 23.10 18.86 -9.53
C LEU A 9 22.33 17.54 -9.58
N GLY A 10 22.28 16.91 -10.74
CA GLY A 10 21.73 15.56 -10.92
C GLY A 10 22.79 14.50 -10.65
N LYS A 11 22.47 13.48 -9.84
CA LYS A 11 23.29 12.29 -9.65
C LYS A 11 22.46 11.05 -9.90
N GLU A 12 22.88 10.24 -10.86
CA GLU A 12 22.26 8.94 -11.11
C GLU A 12 22.84 7.87 -10.17
N LEU A 13 21.97 7.16 -9.45
CA LEU A 13 22.35 6.02 -8.61
C LEU A 13 22.42 4.75 -9.49
N THR A 14 23.61 4.25 -9.74
CA THR A 14 23.84 3.11 -10.65
C THR A 14 24.00 1.77 -9.92
N GLN A 15 24.31 1.80 -8.61
CA GLN A 15 24.54 0.59 -7.83
C GLN A 15 23.27 0.12 -7.12
N VAL A 16 22.88 -1.13 -7.34
CA VAL A 16 21.76 -1.77 -6.62
C VAL A 16 22.31 -2.44 -5.35
N VAL A 17 21.83 -2.01 -4.19
CA VAL A 17 22.29 -2.50 -2.88
C VAL A 17 21.33 -3.54 -2.29
N ARG A 18 20.07 -3.58 -2.75
CA ARG A 18 18.99 -4.39 -2.14
C ARG A 18 19.09 -5.89 -2.37
N GLN A 19 19.76 -6.32 -3.42
CA GLN A 19 19.79 -7.73 -3.84
C GLN A 19 21.23 -8.19 -4.06
N LYS A 20 21.46 -9.50 -3.85
CA LYS A 20 22.76 -10.12 -4.16
C LYS A 20 23.06 -9.97 -5.66
N LYS A 21 24.35 -9.81 -6.02
CA LYS A 21 24.77 -9.62 -7.43
C LYS A 21 24.30 -10.75 -8.37
N GLU A 22 24.14 -11.96 -7.84
CA GLU A 22 23.73 -13.15 -8.60
C GLU A 22 22.22 -13.41 -8.59
N SER A 23 21.43 -12.55 -7.92
CA SER A 23 19.98 -12.73 -7.81
C SER A 23 19.30 -12.65 -9.18
N LEU A 24 18.38 -13.59 -9.44
CA LEU A 24 17.56 -13.59 -10.64
C LEU A 24 16.58 -12.41 -10.65
N ILE A 25 16.17 -11.94 -9.49
CA ILE A 25 15.36 -10.71 -9.35
C ILE A 25 16.11 -9.53 -9.95
N LEU A 26 17.37 -9.35 -9.56
CA LEU A 26 18.24 -8.27 -10.07
C LEU A 26 18.48 -8.40 -11.58
N LYS A 27 18.69 -9.61 -12.07
CA LYS A 27 18.88 -9.88 -13.50
C LYS A 27 17.64 -9.48 -14.30
N ASN A 28 16.46 -9.96 -13.92
CA ASN A 28 15.18 -9.60 -14.57
C ASN A 28 14.94 -8.08 -14.53
N ALA A 29 15.17 -7.43 -13.39
CA ALA A 29 15.03 -5.99 -13.26
C ALA A 29 16.03 -5.22 -14.14
N THR A 30 17.27 -5.69 -14.25
CA THR A 30 18.31 -5.10 -15.12
C THR A 30 17.94 -5.25 -16.60
N ASP A 31 17.44 -6.40 -17.01
CA ASP A 31 16.99 -6.63 -18.40
C ASP A 31 15.81 -5.70 -18.76
N LEU A 32 14.83 -5.53 -17.85
CA LEU A 32 13.75 -4.56 -18.00
C LEU A 32 14.26 -3.12 -18.13
N ARG A 33 15.23 -2.72 -17.30
CA ARG A 33 15.82 -1.38 -17.37
C ARG A 33 16.50 -1.13 -18.73
N LYS A 34 17.21 -2.12 -19.27
CA LYS A 34 17.79 -2.05 -20.62
C LYS A 34 16.73 -1.92 -21.70
N MET A 35 15.64 -2.68 -21.61
CA MET A 35 14.50 -2.58 -22.54
C MET A 35 13.91 -1.17 -22.53
N ILE A 36 13.68 -0.60 -21.35
CA ILE A 36 13.14 0.76 -21.19
C ILE A 36 14.10 1.81 -21.78
N ALA A 37 15.41 1.69 -21.52
CA ALA A 37 16.43 2.60 -22.02
C ALA A 37 16.53 2.56 -23.57
N ASN A 38 16.38 1.37 -24.17
CA ASN A 38 16.43 1.17 -25.61
C ASN A 38 15.07 1.37 -26.31
N ALA A 39 14.06 1.90 -25.62
CA ALA A 39 12.69 2.06 -26.12
C ALA A 39 12.08 0.77 -26.72
N ASN A 40 12.49 -0.39 -26.22
CA ASN A 40 11.96 -1.69 -26.60
C ASN A 40 10.78 -2.08 -25.71
N TYR A 41 9.56 -1.81 -26.18
CA TYR A 41 8.32 -2.05 -25.41
C TYR A 41 7.63 -3.35 -25.84
N THR A 42 8.40 -4.43 -25.91
CA THR A 42 7.89 -5.79 -26.18
C THR A 42 7.74 -6.59 -24.89
N TYR A 43 7.32 -7.85 -25.00
CA TYR A 43 7.25 -8.75 -23.84
C TYR A 43 8.63 -8.93 -23.20
N PRO A 44 8.80 -8.55 -21.93
CA PRO A 44 10.02 -8.89 -21.22
C PRO A 44 10.10 -10.40 -21.06
N LYS A 45 11.27 -10.98 -21.36
CA LYS A 45 11.51 -12.41 -21.20
C LYS A 45 12.07 -12.69 -19.83
N LEU A 46 11.17 -12.80 -18.84
CA LEU A 46 11.51 -13.06 -17.45
C LEU A 46 12.06 -14.49 -17.31
N ALA A 47 13.16 -14.61 -16.64
CA ALA A 47 13.69 -15.92 -16.24
C ALA A 47 13.08 -16.32 -14.90
N THR A 48 12.87 -17.62 -14.69
CA THR A 48 12.28 -18.20 -13.48
C THR A 48 13.25 -19.19 -12.81
N ASN A 49 13.19 -19.30 -11.50
CA ASN A 49 13.89 -20.27 -10.66
C ASN A 49 13.22 -20.31 -9.28
N SER A 50 13.94 -20.72 -8.24
CA SER A 50 13.44 -20.72 -6.85
C SER A 50 13.19 -19.33 -6.27
N GLU A 51 13.83 -18.26 -6.77
CA GLU A 51 13.62 -16.86 -6.35
C GLU A 51 12.48 -16.19 -7.11
N VAL A 52 12.24 -16.56 -8.38
CA VAL A 52 11.23 -15.98 -9.25
C VAL A 52 10.35 -17.08 -9.77
N VAL A 53 9.19 -17.25 -9.14
CA VAL A 53 8.25 -18.36 -9.36
C VAL A 53 7.04 -17.86 -10.14
N ARG A 54 6.62 -18.59 -11.17
CA ARG A 54 5.34 -18.38 -11.82
C ARG A 54 4.28 -19.23 -11.13
N LEU A 55 3.14 -18.63 -10.81
CA LEU A 55 1.96 -19.33 -10.31
C LEU A 55 0.95 -19.50 -11.44
N ASN A 56 0.50 -20.72 -11.67
CA ASN A 56 -0.29 -21.06 -12.86
C ASN A 56 -1.80 -21.09 -12.56
N ASN A 57 -2.19 -21.27 -11.30
CA ASN A 57 -3.59 -21.39 -10.91
C ASN A 57 -3.85 -20.86 -9.49
N GLY A 58 -5.12 -20.87 -9.08
CA GLY A 58 -5.53 -20.35 -7.77
C GLY A 58 -5.10 -21.18 -6.59
N GLU A 59 -4.92 -22.49 -6.75
CA GLU A 59 -4.45 -23.41 -5.71
C GLU A 59 -2.99 -23.14 -5.37
N GLU A 60 -2.10 -23.08 -6.41
CA GLU A 60 -0.71 -22.70 -6.23
C GLU A 60 -0.57 -21.30 -5.58
N LEU A 61 -1.47 -20.38 -5.92
CA LEU A 61 -1.47 -19.04 -5.32
C LEU A 61 -1.84 -19.10 -3.84
N GLN A 62 -2.87 -19.86 -3.48
CA GLN A 62 -3.28 -19.99 -2.08
C GLN A 62 -2.19 -20.64 -1.24
N ASP A 63 -1.64 -21.76 -1.69
CA ASP A 63 -0.56 -22.48 -1.00
C ASP A 63 0.68 -21.58 -0.81
N ALA A 64 1.06 -20.85 -1.86
CA ALA A 64 2.20 -19.93 -1.81
C ALA A 64 1.96 -18.76 -0.84
N LEU A 65 0.75 -18.19 -0.80
CA LEU A 65 0.39 -17.14 0.15
C LEU A 65 0.38 -17.67 1.58
N GLU A 66 -0.28 -18.80 1.84
CA GLU A 66 -0.32 -19.44 3.17
C GLU A 66 1.10 -19.74 3.66
N SER A 67 1.94 -20.33 2.81
CA SER A 67 3.35 -20.59 3.12
C SER A 67 4.10 -19.32 3.48
N ALA A 68 3.98 -18.26 2.65
CA ALA A 68 4.68 -17.01 2.88
C ALA A 68 4.24 -16.33 4.19
N TYR A 69 2.93 -16.29 4.46
CA TYR A 69 2.41 -15.70 5.69
C TYR A 69 2.79 -16.48 6.94
N ASN A 70 2.85 -17.82 6.85
CA ASN A 70 3.19 -18.70 7.98
C ASN A 70 4.69 -18.69 8.31
N HIS A 71 5.57 -18.59 7.31
CA HIS A 71 7.03 -18.67 7.52
C HIS A 71 7.69 -17.31 7.65
N GLU A 72 7.31 -16.34 6.81
CA GLU A 72 7.95 -15.02 6.76
C GLU A 72 7.15 -13.95 7.52
N GLY A 73 5.86 -14.20 7.71
CA GLY A 73 4.96 -13.29 8.43
C GLY A 73 4.41 -12.15 7.57
N VAL A 74 3.47 -11.42 8.18
CA VAL A 74 2.67 -10.39 7.51
C VAL A 74 3.51 -9.17 7.11
N ASN A 75 4.51 -8.81 7.88
CA ASN A 75 5.36 -7.63 7.61
C ASN A 75 6.36 -7.87 6.47
N ASN A 76 6.64 -9.14 6.16
CA ASN A 76 7.60 -9.54 5.13
C ASN A 76 6.95 -10.01 3.83
N THR A 77 5.62 -10.01 3.75
CA THR A 77 4.85 -10.51 2.60
C THR A 77 3.87 -9.46 2.11
N THR A 78 3.82 -9.20 0.81
CA THR A 78 2.84 -8.29 0.19
C THR A 78 2.40 -8.75 -1.19
N VAL A 79 1.18 -8.37 -1.58
CA VAL A 79 0.66 -8.53 -2.95
C VAL A 79 0.63 -7.17 -3.64
N LEU A 80 1.27 -7.05 -4.80
CA LEU A 80 1.31 -5.83 -5.60
C LEU A 80 0.34 -5.93 -6.76
N CYS A 81 -0.58 -4.96 -6.84
CA CYS A 81 -1.63 -4.88 -7.85
C CYS A 81 -1.54 -3.59 -8.67
N ARG A 82 -2.26 -3.56 -9.80
CA ARG A 82 -2.38 -2.35 -10.63
C ARG A 82 -3.53 -1.43 -10.22
N SER A 83 -4.54 -1.93 -9.50
CA SER A 83 -5.70 -1.14 -9.10
C SER A 83 -6.09 -1.38 -7.65
N ASN A 84 -6.73 -0.38 -7.03
CA ASN A 84 -7.30 -0.52 -5.68
C ASN A 84 -8.38 -1.60 -5.63
N LYS A 85 -9.21 -1.72 -6.67
CA LYS A 85 -10.21 -2.78 -6.77
C LYS A 85 -9.59 -4.17 -6.62
N ARG A 86 -8.50 -4.43 -7.33
CA ARG A 86 -7.79 -5.71 -7.28
C ARG A 86 -7.12 -5.92 -5.90
N ALA A 87 -6.48 -4.88 -5.37
CA ALA A 87 -5.89 -4.91 -4.03
C ALA A 87 -6.96 -5.20 -2.95
N ASN A 88 -8.14 -4.58 -3.02
CA ASN A 88 -9.23 -4.84 -2.09
C ASN A 88 -9.69 -6.30 -2.12
N LEU A 89 -9.77 -6.94 -3.31
CA LEU A 89 -10.10 -8.36 -3.43
C LEU A 89 -9.06 -9.25 -2.74
N TYR A 90 -7.77 -9.02 -2.97
CA TYR A 90 -6.70 -9.74 -2.27
C TYR A 90 -6.74 -9.50 -0.76
N ASN A 91 -6.92 -8.27 -0.33
CA ASN A 91 -7.00 -7.94 1.09
C ASN A 91 -8.12 -8.71 1.79
N GLN A 92 -9.31 -8.79 1.16
CA GLN A 92 -10.42 -9.58 1.70
C GLN A 92 -10.10 -11.07 1.73
N GLN A 93 -9.56 -11.64 0.64
CA GLN A 93 -9.22 -13.06 0.57
C GLN A 93 -8.13 -13.43 1.60
N ILE A 94 -7.09 -12.62 1.74
CA ILE A 94 -6.02 -12.84 2.71
C ILE A 94 -6.59 -12.79 4.13
N ARG A 95 -7.41 -11.79 4.44
CA ARG A 95 -8.04 -11.67 5.77
C ARG A 95 -8.92 -12.87 6.10
N THR A 96 -9.82 -13.26 5.20
CA THR A 96 -10.78 -14.31 5.49
C THR A 96 -10.18 -15.72 5.43
N LYS A 97 -9.33 -16.02 4.44
CA LYS A 97 -8.84 -17.39 4.18
C LYS A 97 -7.51 -17.72 4.83
N ILE A 98 -6.65 -16.71 5.05
CA ILE A 98 -5.32 -16.95 5.61
C ILE A 98 -5.26 -16.49 7.07
N ARG A 99 -5.85 -15.31 7.37
CA ARG A 99 -5.82 -14.75 8.71
C ARG A 99 -7.06 -15.06 9.56
N TRP A 100 -8.06 -15.71 8.98
CA TRP A 100 -9.31 -16.11 9.65
C TRP A 100 -10.05 -14.93 10.31
N GLN A 101 -9.99 -13.75 9.67
CA GLN A 101 -10.59 -12.51 10.17
C GLN A 101 -11.81 -12.15 9.32
N GLU A 102 -13.01 -12.33 9.87
CA GLU A 102 -14.29 -12.08 9.18
C GLU A 102 -14.89 -10.71 9.52
N ASN A 103 -14.51 -10.12 10.65
CA ASN A 103 -15.01 -8.80 11.03
C ASN A 103 -14.53 -7.71 10.05
N GLU A 104 -15.29 -6.62 9.95
CA GLU A 104 -14.94 -5.46 9.11
C GLU A 104 -13.52 -4.93 9.40
N ILE A 105 -13.13 -4.91 10.67
CA ILE A 105 -11.79 -4.62 11.15
C ILE A 105 -11.53 -5.47 12.40
N SER A 106 -10.30 -5.94 12.58
CA SER A 106 -9.90 -6.81 13.70
C SER A 106 -8.58 -6.36 14.30
N THR A 107 -8.35 -6.73 15.56
CA THR A 107 -7.03 -6.66 16.19
C THR A 107 -6.03 -7.48 15.37
N GLY A 108 -4.81 -6.97 15.19
CA GLY A 108 -3.77 -7.54 14.34
C GLY A 108 -3.94 -7.25 12.84
N ASP A 109 -4.96 -6.48 12.43
CA ASP A 109 -5.03 -5.99 11.06
C ASP A 109 -3.89 -5.02 10.76
N ILE A 110 -3.30 -5.18 9.58
CA ILE A 110 -2.28 -4.26 9.06
C ILE A 110 -2.96 -3.30 8.07
N LEU A 111 -2.82 -2.02 8.37
CA LEU A 111 -3.46 -0.95 7.63
C LEU A 111 -2.42 0.01 7.05
N MET A 112 -2.71 0.55 5.88
CA MET A 112 -1.98 1.68 5.31
C MET A 112 -2.79 2.95 5.49
N VAL A 113 -2.18 3.99 6.02
CA VAL A 113 -2.76 5.34 6.02
C VAL A 113 -2.70 5.91 4.61
N VAL A 114 -3.82 6.45 4.12
CA VAL A 114 -3.94 6.89 2.72
C VAL A 114 -4.02 8.41 2.56
N ARG A 115 -3.90 9.15 3.65
CA ARG A 115 -3.84 10.62 3.68
C ARG A 115 -2.99 11.09 4.86
N ASN A 116 -2.13 12.09 4.64
CA ASN A 116 -1.34 12.70 5.72
C ASN A 116 -2.24 13.18 6.85
N ASN A 117 -1.81 12.94 8.09
CA ASN A 117 -2.51 13.36 9.29
C ASN A 117 -1.53 14.01 10.27
N TYR A 118 -1.87 15.21 10.73
CA TYR A 118 -1.05 16.04 11.61
C TYR A 118 -1.67 16.21 13.00
N HIS A 119 -2.72 15.41 13.32
CA HIS A 119 -3.53 15.61 14.53
C HIS A 119 -3.18 14.64 15.65
N TRP A 120 -2.80 13.40 15.31
CA TRP A 120 -2.72 12.32 16.30
C TRP A 120 -1.35 12.14 16.95
N LEU A 121 -0.29 12.73 16.39
CA LEU A 121 1.05 12.67 16.95
C LEU A 121 1.35 13.92 17.76
N ASP A 122 2.07 13.73 18.86
CA ASP A 122 2.61 14.82 19.65
C ASP A 122 3.80 15.49 18.93
N ASP A 123 4.06 16.76 19.22
CA ASP A 123 5.17 17.53 18.65
C ASP A 123 6.56 16.90 18.88
N ASN A 124 6.69 16.04 19.89
CA ASN A 124 7.92 15.33 20.23
C ASN A 124 8.07 13.96 19.54
N SER A 125 7.09 13.52 18.75
CA SER A 125 7.17 12.26 18.04
C SER A 125 8.29 12.29 17.00
N LYS A 126 9.07 11.21 16.90
CA LYS A 126 10.12 11.05 15.87
C LYS A 126 9.56 11.04 14.45
N ALA A 127 8.33 10.61 14.28
CA ALA A 127 7.64 10.59 12.99
C ALA A 127 7.16 11.97 12.55
N GLY A 128 6.93 12.91 13.49
CA GLY A 128 6.45 14.26 13.24
C GLY A 128 4.97 14.33 12.80
N PHE A 129 4.56 13.49 11.87
CA PHE A 129 3.16 13.33 11.43
C PHE A 129 2.96 11.93 10.85
N ILE A 130 1.71 11.48 10.76
CA ILE A 130 1.38 10.21 10.11
C ILE A 130 1.26 10.45 8.61
N ALA A 131 2.16 9.88 7.83
CA ALA A 131 2.24 10.11 6.39
C ALA A 131 1.31 9.19 5.58
N ASN A 132 0.93 9.66 4.40
CA ASN A 132 0.31 8.82 3.39
C ASN A 132 1.29 7.74 2.92
N GLY A 133 0.99 6.49 3.21
CA GLY A 133 1.84 5.32 2.93
C GLY A 133 2.34 4.64 4.20
N ASP A 134 2.25 5.30 5.36
CA ASP A 134 2.63 4.67 6.63
C ASP A 134 1.78 3.45 6.92
N ILE A 135 2.44 2.42 7.42
CA ILE A 135 1.80 1.17 7.83
C ILE A 135 1.61 1.16 9.33
N VAL A 136 0.43 0.76 9.76
CA VAL A 136 0.07 0.64 11.17
C VAL A 136 -0.58 -0.71 11.46
N GLU A 137 -0.35 -1.23 12.64
CA GLU A 137 -1.02 -2.42 13.16
C GLU A 137 -2.13 -2.01 14.14
N VAL A 138 -3.30 -2.64 14.04
CA VAL A 138 -4.40 -2.46 14.98
C VAL A 138 -4.15 -3.30 16.22
N LEU A 139 -3.81 -2.67 17.33
CA LEU A 139 -3.57 -3.35 18.60
C LEU A 139 -4.87 -3.67 19.35
N LYS A 140 -5.84 -2.75 19.29
CA LYS A 140 -7.12 -2.91 19.98
C LYS A 140 -8.20 -2.07 19.32
N ILE A 141 -9.39 -2.64 19.18
CA ILE A 141 -10.61 -1.91 18.81
C ILE A 141 -11.43 -1.72 20.06
N ARG A 142 -11.79 -0.47 20.38
CA ARG A 142 -12.56 -0.13 21.57
C ARG A 142 -14.05 -0.08 21.27
N GLU A 143 -14.43 0.62 20.20
CA GLU A 143 -15.83 0.78 19.78
C GLU A 143 -15.93 1.08 18.29
N LYS A 144 -17.08 0.75 17.69
CA LYS A 144 -17.49 1.19 16.36
C LYS A 144 -18.55 2.28 16.51
N ILE A 145 -18.43 3.34 15.73
CA ILE A 145 -19.27 4.56 15.86
C ILE A 145 -19.83 4.89 14.49
N GLU A 146 -21.15 5.06 14.40
CA GLU A 146 -21.80 5.64 13.24
C GLU A 146 -22.15 7.09 13.56
N ARG A 147 -21.53 8.04 12.86
CA ARG A 147 -21.75 9.47 13.09
C ARG A 147 -21.50 10.27 11.82
N TYR A 148 -22.19 11.38 11.65
CA TYR A 148 -22.05 12.27 10.49
C TYR A 148 -22.27 11.57 9.13
N GLY A 149 -23.01 10.45 9.13
CA GLY A 149 -23.24 9.62 7.95
C GLY A 149 -22.03 8.85 7.47
N PHE A 150 -21.07 8.55 8.39
CA PHE A 150 -19.88 7.73 8.19
C PHE A 150 -19.71 6.73 9.33
N ARG A 151 -18.92 5.68 9.07
CA ARG A 151 -18.56 4.65 10.04
C ARG A 151 -17.13 4.86 10.50
N PHE A 152 -16.94 4.84 11.80
CA PHE A 152 -15.65 5.03 12.45
C PHE A 152 -15.36 3.88 13.42
N ALA A 153 -14.10 3.73 13.77
CA ALA A 153 -13.69 2.91 14.92
C ALA A 153 -12.72 3.70 15.78
N ARG A 154 -12.94 3.67 17.11
CA ARG A 154 -11.93 4.09 18.08
C ARG A 154 -10.99 2.91 18.30
N ALA A 155 -9.71 3.08 18.01
CA ALA A 155 -8.71 2.02 18.07
C ALA A 155 -7.38 2.50 18.64
N SER A 156 -6.64 1.57 19.24
CA SER A 156 -5.22 1.76 19.52
C SER A 156 -4.43 1.12 18.39
N ILE A 157 -3.48 1.86 17.81
CA ILE A 157 -2.63 1.43 16.72
C ILE A 157 -1.16 1.59 17.07
N GLN A 158 -0.30 0.80 16.40
CA GLN A 158 1.15 0.94 16.43
C GLN A 158 1.68 1.25 15.03
N MET A 159 2.52 2.27 14.89
CA MET A 159 3.24 2.52 13.64
C MET A 159 4.34 1.47 13.46
N THR A 160 4.35 0.74 12.35
CA THR A 160 5.30 -0.38 12.14
C THR A 160 6.74 0.10 11.96
N ASP A 161 6.94 1.29 11.40
CA ASP A 161 8.26 1.89 11.22
C ASP A 161 8.82 2.55 12.48
N TYR A 162 7.98 2.70 13.52
CA TYR A 162 8.35 3.30 14.82
C TYR A 162 7.89 2.42 15.99
N PRO A 163 8.40 1.18 16.10
CA PRO A 163 7.95 0.21 17.12
C PRO A 163 8.27 0.65 18.55
N GLU A 164 9.24 1.55 18.75
CA GLU A 164 9.63 2.11 20.04
C GLU A 164 8.67 3.20 20.53
N GLU A 165 7.89 3.80 19.63
CA GLU A 165 6.92 4.82 19.99
C GLU A 165 5.71 4.21 20.68
N LYS A 166 5.04 4.99 21.52
CA LYS A 166 3.82 4.55 22.20
C LYS A 166 2.71 4.31 21.19
N ALA A 167 1.88 3.30 21.49
CA ALA A 167 0.65 3.08 20.75
C ALA A 167 -0.24 4.34 20.76
N LEU A 168 -0.86 4.65 19.64
CA LEU A 168 -1.71 5.81 19.46
C LEU A 168 -3.18 5.42 19.59
N ASP A 169 -3.93 6.13 20.40
CA ASP A 169 -5.40 6.03 20.44
C ASP A 169 -5.99 7.00 19.42
N VAL A 170 -6.60 6.47 18.35
CA VAL A 170 -7.03 7.22 17.17
C VAL A 170 -8.48 6.90 16.79
N ILE A 171 -9.06 7.75 15.95
CA ILE A 171 -10.27 7.43 15.19
C ILE A 171 -9.88 6.97 13.79
N LEU A 172 -10.37 5.81 13.38
CA LEU A 172 -10.22 5.25 12.04
C LEU A 172 -11.51 5.49 11.25
N LEU A 173 -11.41 5.90 9.98
CA LEU A 173 -12.55 6.03 9.07
C LEU A 173 -12.73 4.72 8.29
N LEU A 174 -13.76 3.94 8.63
CA LEU A 174 -13.97 2.60 8.08
C LEU A 174 -14.44 2.60 6.63
N ASP A 175 -15.16 3.64 6.19
CA ASP A 175 -15.66 3.74 4.82
C ASP A 175 -14.56 3.75 3.75
N THR A 176 -13.33 4.04 4.12
CA THR A 176 -12.18 3.98 3.21
C THR A 176 -11.61 2.58 3.01
N LEU A 177 -11.85 1.62 3.93
CA LEU A 177 -11.25 0.28 3.91
C LEU A 177 -11.50 -0.46 2.59
N THR A 178 -12.76 -0.46 2.12
CA THR A 178 -13.19 -1.20 0.93
C THR A 178 -13.44 -0.33 -0.29
N SER A 179 -13.32 1.00 -0.16
CA SER A 179 -13.50 1.95 -1.25
C SER A 179 -12.51 1.68 -2.39
N GLU A 180 -12.95 1.80 -3.65
CA GLU A 180 -12.05 1.77 -4.81
C GLU A 180 -11.27 3.09 -4.97
N SER A 181 -11.77 4.19 -4.39
CA SER A 181 -11.08 5.49 -4.36
C SER A 181 -9.84 5.43 -3.47
N PRO A 182 -8.78 6.18 -3.78
CA PRO A 182 -7.58 6.24 -2.95
C PRO A 182 -7.83 6.71 -1.51
N ALA A 183 -8.77 7.65 -1.34
CA ALA A 183 -9.21 8.24 -0.07
C ALA A 183 -10.71 8.62 -0.21
N ILE A 184 -11.32 9.28 0.77
CA ILE A 184 -12.68 9.83 0.61
C ILE A 184 -12.69 10.86 -0.52
N THR A 185 -13.82 10.91 -1.24
CA THR A 185 -14.01 11.89 -2.32
C THR A 185 -14.17 13.30 -1.76
N TYR A 186 -14.03 14.30 -2.64
CA TYR A 186 -14.25 15.70 -2.26
C TYR A 186 -15.68 15.92 -1.71
N GLU A 187 -16.67 15.31 -2.31
CA GLU A 187 -18.07 15.40 -1.86
C GLU A 187 -18.27 14.79 -0.47
N GLN A 188 -17.67 13.63 -0.21
CA GLN A 188 -17.68 12.99 1.11
C GLN A 188 -16.99 13.87 2.14
N TYR A 189 -15.87 14.48 1.79
CA TYR A 189 -15.15 15.40 2.66
C TYR A 189 -15.99 16.64 2.99
N GLN A 190 -16.66 17.24 2.01
CA GLN A 190 -17.57 18.37 2.20
C GLN A 190 -18.78 17.98 3.07
N LYS A 191 -19.33 16.77 2.86
CA LYS A 191 -20.42 16.25 3.70
C LYS A 191 -19.96 16.14 5.16
N LEU A 192 -18.82 15.51 5.41
CA LEU A 192 -18.26 15.36 6.76
C LEU A 192 -18.03 16.72 7.43
N TYR A 193 -17.44 17.68 6.69
CA TYR A 193 -17.22 19.04 7.17
C TYR A 193 -18.54 19.73 7.59
N LYS A 194 -19.57 19.64 6.74
CA LYS A 194 -20.90 20.23 6.98
C LYS A 194 -21.59 19.60 8.19
N GLU A 195 -21.61 18.27 8.25
CA GLU A 195 -22.28 17.55 9.35
C GLU A 195 -21.61 17.83 10.71
N ILE A 196 -20.28 17.85 10.78
CA ILE A 196 -19.56 18.24 12.00
C ILE A 196 -19.84 19.72 12.34
N GLY A 197 -19.97 20.59 11.34
CA GLY A 197 -20.29 22.00 11.55
C GLY A 197 -21.63 22.24 12.25
N LEU A 198 -22.58 21.31 12.12
CA LEU A 198 -23.87 21.41 12.82
C LEU A 198 -23.72 21.30 14.35
N ASP A 199 -22.76 20.54 14.85
CA ASP A 199 -22.47 20.39 16.29
C ASP A 199 -21.98 21.74 16.90
N TYR A 200 -21.39 22.61 16.08
CA TYR A 200 -20.81 23.90 16.51
C TYR A 200 -21.63 25.12 16.07
N LYS A 201 -22.91 24.91 15.67
CA LYS A 201 -23.78 26.00 15.20
C LYS A 201 -23.95 27.06 16.26
N GLY A 202 -23.64 28.31 15.90
CA GLY A 202 -23.73 29.48 16.79
C GLY A 202 -22.51 29.74 17.65
N GLU A 203 -21.46 28.88 17.58
CA GLU A 203 -20.20 29.10 18.30
C GLU A 203 -19.24 30.01 17.52
N LYS A 204 -18.36 30.71 18.28
CA LYS A 204 -17.25 31.44 17.65
C LYS A 204 -16.22 30.46 17.09
N GLU A 205 -15.55 30.83 16.00
CA GLU A 205 -14.48 30.06 15.37
C GLU A 205 -14.86 28.63 14.92
N ILE A 206 -16.08 28.43 14.39
CA ILE A 206 -16.60 27.14 13.93
C ILE A 206 -15.56 26.38 13.07
N ASN A 207 -14.94 27.06 12.11
CA ASN A 207 -13.95 26.44 11.20
C ASN A 207 -12.73 25.86 11.93
N LYS A 208 -12.30 26.51 13.01
CA LYS A 208 -11.20 26.00 13.85
C LYS A 208 -11.63 24.77 14.63
N LYS A 209 -12.80 24.80 15.25
CA LYS A 209 -13.38 23.67 16.00
C LYS A 209 -13.60 22.44 15.10
N ILE A 210 -14.08 22.63 13.86
CA ILE A 210 -14.20 21.53 12.91
C ILE A 210 -12.82 20.93 12.60
N LYS A 211 -11.81 21.74 12.34
CA LYS A 211 -10.44 21.27 12.04
C LYS A 211 -9.78 20.55 13.23
N GLU A 212 -10.14 20.87 14.45
CA GLU A 212 -9.67 20.22 15.67
C GLU A 212 -10.49 18.99 16.05
N ASN A 213 -11.64 18.76 15.42
CA ASN A 213 -12.53 17.64 15.73
C ASN A 213 -11.89 16.30 15.39
N GLN A 214 -11.93 15.34 16.34
CA GLN A 214 -11.31 14.02 16.17
C GLN A 214 -11.87 13.21 14.99
N PHE A 215 -13.17 13.33 14.67
CA PHE A 215 -13.78 12.63 13.54
C PHE A 215 -13.41 13.26 12.20
N PHE A 216 -13.19 14.59 12.17
CA PHE A 216 -12.66 15.27 10.98
C PHE A 216 -11.23 14.84 10.68
N ASN A 217 -10.47 14.55 11.74
CA ASN A 217 -9.10 14.09 11.69
C ASN A 217 -8.99 12.55 11.74
N ALA A 218 -10.09 11.82 11.54
CA ALA A 218 -10.04 10.37 11.48
C ALA A 218 -9.04 9.88 10.43
N LEU A 219 -8.24 8.88 10.77
CA LEU A 219 -7.28 8.28 9.85
C LEU A 219 -8.03 7.58 8.71
N GLN A 220 -7.75 7.99 7.49
CA GLN A 220 -8.24 7.32 6.29
C GLN A 220 -7.30 6.15 6.01
N ILE A 221 -7.85 4.94 5.97
CA ILE A 221 -7.09 3.70 6.02
C ILE A 221 -7.54 2.72 4.95
N LYS A 222 -6.62 1.85 4.52
CA LYS A 222 -6.88 0.65 3.73
C LYS A 222 -6.14 -0.53 4.33
N PHE A 223 -6.61 -1.75 4.06
CA PHE A 223 -5.82 -2.93 4.38
C PHE A 223 -4.51 -2.93 3.57
N ALA A 224 -3.43 -3.41 4.18
CA ALA A 224 -2.08 -3.34 3.61
C ALA A 224 -1.47 -4.71 3.25
N TYR A 225 -2.25 -5.78 3.24
CA TYR A 225 -1.79 -7.10 2.76
C TYR A 225 -1.56 -7.11 1.24
N ALA A 226 -2.41 -6.36 0.52
CA ALA A 226 -2.27 -6.11 -0.90
C ALA A 226 -2.41 -4.61 -1.17
N ILE A 227 -1.47 -4.06 -1.93
CA ILE A 227 -1.39 -2.63 -2.23
C ILE A 227 -1.14 -2.39 -3.72
N THR A 228 -1.40 -1.17 -4.17
CA THR A 228 -1.00 -0.82 -5.53
C THR A 228 0.52 -0.61 -5.60
N CYS A 229 1.12 -0.99 -6.73
CA CYS A 229 2.57 -0.84 -6.92
C CYS A 229 3.06 0.61 -6.72
N HIS A 230 2.23 1.63 -7.00
CA HIS A 230 2.58 3.03 -6.70
C HIS A 230 2.74 3.27 -5.19
N LYS A 231 1.90 2.64 -4.37
CA LYS A 231 1.96 2.74 -2.92
C LYS A 231 3.12 1.95 -2.30
N SER A 232 3.68 0.98 -3.04
CA SER A 232 4.84 0.22 -2.58
C SER A 232 6.18 0.94 -2.77
N GLN A 233 6.18 2.14 -3.37
CA GLN A 233 7.40 2.91 -3.56
C GLN A 233 8.01 3.28 -2.20
N GLY A 234 9.31 3.00 -2.03
CA GLY A 234 10.01 3.12 -0.75
C GLY A 234 10.00 1.83 0.08
N GLY A 235 8.93 1.03 0.02
CA GLY A 235 8.82 -0.24 0.73
C GLY A 235 9.68 -1.37 0.15
N GLN A 236 9.91 -2.40 0.98
CA GLN A 236 10.63 -3.62 0.62
C GLN A 236 10.09 -4.78 1.45
N TRP A 237 9.90 -5.94 0.82
CA TRP A 237 9.41 -7.17 1.46
C TRP A 237 10.27 -8.36 1.04
N GLU A 238 10.31 -9.38 1.86
CA GLU A 238 11.02 -10.62 1.54
C GLU A 238 10.31 -11.39 0.43
N ASN A 239 8.97 -11.49 0.51
CA ASN A 239 8.11 -12.15 -0.46
C ASN A 239 7.16 -11.16 -1.10
N VAL A 240 7.21 -11.05 -2.42
CA VAL A 240 6.34 -10.18 -3.20
C VAL A 240 5.57 -10.98 -4.23
N PHE A 241 4.25 -10.92 -4.12
CA PHE A 241 3.32 -11.46 -5.10
C PHE A 241 2.93 -10.35 -6.07
N ILE A 242 3.18 -10.52 -7.37
CA ILE A 242 2.91 -9.52 -8.40
C ILE A 242 1.76 -10.00 -9.27
N ASP A 243 0.59 -9.37 -9.12
CA ASP A 243 -0.56 -9.67 -9.96
C ASP A 243 -0.61 -8.73 -11.17
N LEU A 244 -0.37 -9.28 -12.34
CA LEU A 244 -0.44 -8.56 -13.61
C LEU A 244 -1.85 -8.02 -13.87
N GLY A 245 -2.88 -8.70 -13.37
CA GLY A 245 -4.27 -8.36 -13.57
C GLY A 245 -4.71 -8.53 -15.03
N TYR A 246 -5.67 -7.71 -15.46
CA TYR A 246 -6.09 -7.66 -16.86
C TYR A 246 -4.99 -7.05 -17.73
N PHE A 247 -4.60 -7.78 -18.78
CA PHE A 247 -3.53 -7.40 -19.66
C PHE A 247 -3.87 -7.71 -21.14
N LYS A 248 -3.57 -6.75 -22.02
CA LYS A 248 -3.54 -6.92 -23.49
C LYS A 248 -2.18 -6.48 -24.02
N LYS A 249 -1.79 -7.02 -25.18
CA LYS A 249 -0.50 -6.73 -25.80
C LYS A 249 -0.29 -5.25 -26.12
N ASP A 250 -1.32 -4.55 -26.51
CA ASP A 250 -1.32 -3.10 -26.81
C ASP A 250 -1.10 -2.21 -25.59
N MET A 251 -1.18 -2.80 -24.38
CA MET A 251 -0.83 -2.11 -23.14
C MET A 251 0.67 -2.08 -22.84
N LEU A 252 1.49 -2.80 -23.62
CA LEU A 252 2.94 -2.78 -23.45
C LEU A 252 3.53 -1.47 -23.95
N ASP A 253 3.77 -0.57 -23.00
CA ASP A 253 4.42 0.71 -23.21
C ASP A 253 5.53 0.94 -22.15
N LYS A 254 6.17 2.08 -22.22
CA LYS A 254 7.19 2.51 -21.26
C LYS A 254 6.68 2.50 -19.80
N SER A 255 5.43 2.93 -19.60
CA SER A 255 4.81 3.03 -18.27
C SER A 255 4.56 1.64 -17.70
N TYR A 256 4.11 0.70 -18.54
CA TYR A 256 3.87 -0.68 -18.16
C TYR A 256 5.16 -1.40 -17.73
N LEU A 257 6.22 -1.27 -18.53
CA LEU A 257 7.52 -1.86 -18.19
C LEU A 257 8.12 -1.23 -16.91
N ARG A 258 7.94 0.07 -16.71
CA ARG A 258 8.32 0.74 -15.44
C ARG A 258 7.52 0.19 -14.26
N TRP A 259 6.24 -0.10 -14.44
CA TRP A 259 5.41 -0.71 -13.40
C TRP A 259 5.96 -2.10 -13.02
N ILE A 260 6.23 -2.97 -14.00
CA ILE A 260 6.81 -4.30 -13.74
C ILE A 260 8.18 -4.15 -13.04
N TYR A 261 9.04 -3.26 -13.53
CA TYR A 261 10.34 -2.98 -12.92
C TYR A 261 10.20 -2.57 -11.46
N THR A 262 9.29 -1.64 -11.17
CA THR A 262 9.04 -1.18 -9.79
C THR A 262 8.56 -2.34 -8.92
N ALA A 263 7.62 -3.15 -9.41
CA ALA A 263 7.10 -4.30 -8.67
C ALA A 263 8.20 -5.34 -8.37
N LEU A 264 9.01 -5.73 -9.37
CA LEU A 264 10.10 -6.69 -9.17
C LEU A 264 11.12 -6.18 -8.12
N THR A 265 11.45 -4.89 -8.16
CA THR A 265 12.44 -4.30 -7.25
C THR A 265 11.95 -4.13 -5.81
N ARG A 266 10.70 -4.50 -5.49
CA ARG A 266 10.20 -4.50 -4.11
C ARG A 266 10.59 -5.74 -3.33
N ALA A 267 10.89 -6.84 -4.02
CA ALA A 267 11.28 -8.09 -3.37
C ALA A 267 12.76 -8.12 -2.99
N SER A 268 13.07 -8.64 -1.81
CA SER A 268 14.44 -8.91 -1.39
C SER A 268 14.84 -10.38 -1.50
N LYS A 269 13.89 -11.33 -1.37
CA LYS A 269 14.16 -12.77 -1.40
C LYS A 269 13.41 -13.51 -2.51
N LYS A 270 12.10 -13.31 -2.64
CA LYS A 270 11.28 -14.13 -3.53
C LYS A 270 10.17 -13.33 -4.22
N ILE A 271 9.92 -13.66 -5.47
CA ILE A 271 8.82 -13.12 -6.28
C ILE A 271 7.92 -14.25 -6.74
N HIS A 272 6.62 -14.02 -6.64
CA HIS A 272 5.57 -14.85 -7.20
C HIS A 272 4.82 -14.07 -8.27
N LEU A 273 4.86 -14.58 -9.53
CA LEU A 273 4.23 -13.94 -10.69
C LEU A 273 2.86 -14.55 -10.94
N ILE A 274 1.80 -13.73 -10.85
CA ILE A 274 0.41 -14.14 -10.95
C ILE A 274 -0.21 -13.54 -12.22
N ASN A 275 -0.94 -14.34 -13.00
CA ASN A 275 -1.60 -13.93 -14.25
C ASN A 275 -0.64 -13.47 -15.35
N PHE A 276 0.64 -13.86 -15.30
CA PHE A 276 1.58 -13.66 -16.38
C PHE A 276 1.42 -14.77 -17.43
N ASN A 277 1.10 -14.42 -18.68
CA ASN A 277 1.00 -15.39 -19.75
C ASN A 277 2.39 -15.86 -20.25
N GLU A 278 2.42 -16.96 -21.04
CA GLU A 278 3.63 -17.58 -21.57
C GLU A 278 4.59 -16.58 -22.24
N ASN A 279 4.07 -15.57 -22.92
CA ASN A 279 4.90 -14.62 -23.67
C ASN A 279 5.86 -13.81 -22.78
N PHE A 280 5.60 -13.71 -21.49
CA PHE A 280 6.48 -13.03 -20.52
C PHE A 280 7.70 -13.85 -20.12
N PHE A 281 7.78 -15.13 -20.47
CA PHE A 281 8.86 -16.03 -20.03
C PHE A 281 9.79 -16.42 -21.16
N LYS A 282 11.02 -16.87 -20.78
CA LYS A 282 12.03 -17.42 -21.69
C LYS A 282 11.67 -18.81 -22.14
#